data_23fc929b01336dc3b486e7140e67f081
#
_entry.id   23fc929b01336dc3b486e7140e67f081
#
_cell.length_a   1.000
_cell.length_b   1.000
_cell.length_c   1.000
_cell.angle_alpha   90.00
_cell.angle_beta   90.00
_cell.angle_gamma   90.00
#
_symmetry.space_group_name_H-M   'P 1'
#
loop_
_entity.id
_entity.type
_entity.pdbx_description
1 polymer ?
#
loop_
_entity_poly.entity_id
_entity_poly.type
_entity_poly.pdbx_seq_one_letter_code
_entity_poly.pdbx_strand_id
1 'polypeptide(L)'
;MQGLKAELLRGLWYVAMPGARVRPGTTVPVAMLGEPVLIGRARDGSVFAIRDICPHRGIPLRYGKFDGETIECAYHGWRFGRDGACMAIPSLREGQQADISKIRTNSYPCVERQGLIWVYFAQGEEQPSGDEATPPALPVFADDVGPTLAIQMHFA
;
A
#
# COMPACT_ATOMS: atom_id res chain seq x y z
N MET A 1 29.44 -12.15 17.50
CA MET A 1 29.17 -11.32 16.32
C MET A 1 27.79 -10.69 16.49
N GLN A 2 27.75 -9.44 16.91
CA GLN A 2 26.52 -8.67 16.87
C GLN A 2 26.26 -8.33 15.40
N GLY A 3 25.25 -8.98 14.81
CA GLY A 3 24.82 -8.62 13.46
C GLY A 3 24.36 -7.17 13.47
N LEU A 4 24.95 -6.34 12.63
CA LEU A 4 24.46 -5.02 12.30
C LEU A 4 22.99 -5.17 11.89
N LYS A 5 22.07 -4.84 12.79
CA LYS A 5 20.69 -4.54 12.39
C LYS A 5 20.79 -3.29 11.52
N ALA A 6 20.71 -3.47 10.22
CA ALA A 6 20.56 -2.34 9.32
C ALA A 6 19.29 -1.61 9.75
N GLU A 7 19.44 -0.44 10.33
CA GLU A 7 18.32 0.41 10.70
C GLU A 7 17.71 0.91 9.40
N LEU A 8 16.53 0.40 9.08
CA LEU A 8 15.84 0.76 7.85
C LEU A 8 15.43 2.23 7.95
N LEU A 9 15.84 3.02 6.98
CA LEU A 9 15.53 4.45 6.94
C LEU A 9 14.04 4.66 6.79
N ARG A 10 13.47 5.52 7.62
CA ARG A 10 12.09 5.96 7.57
C ARG A 10 12.02 7.47 7.31
N GLY A 11 10.85 8.02 7.06
CA GLY A 11 10.69 9.40 6.64
C GLY A 11 11.03 9.60 5.15
N LEU A 12 10.92 8.55 4.33
CA LEU A 12 11.32 8.56 2.93
C LEU A 12 10.29 7.90 2.02
N TRP A 13 10.31 8.30 0.76
CA TRP A 13 9.61 7.65 -0.33
C TRP A 13 10.43 6.49 -0.91
N TYR A 14 9.78 5.36 -1.13
CA TYR A 14 10.37 4.18 -1.74
C TYR A 14 9.60 3.79 -3.00
N VAL A 15 10.33 3.45 -4.05
CA VAL A 15 9.73 2.85 -5.24
C VAL A 15 9.26 1.43 -4.90
N ALA A 16 7.97 1.19 -5.06
CA ALA A 16 7.40 -0.13 -4.84
C ALA A 16 7.46 -0.98 -6.11
N MET A 17 6.99 -0.44 -7.23
CA MET A 17 6.94 -1.17 -8.49
C MET A 17 6.55 -0.24 -9.66
N PRO A 18 6.73 -0.68 -10.92
CA PRO A 18 6.15 0.00 -12.07
C PRO A 18 4.62 0.05 -11.97
N GLY A 19 4.02 1.21 -12.28
CA GLY A 19 2.58 1.43 -12.22
C GLY A 19 1.77 0.47 -13.10
N ALA A 20 2.33 0.07 -14.24
CA ALA A 20 1.71 -0.87 -15.17
C ALA A 20 1.47 -2.28 -14.56
N ARG A 21 2.15 -2.63 -13.46
CA ARG A 21 1.94 -3.91 -12.77
C ARG A 21 0.64 -3.97 -11.98
N VAL A 22 0.06 -2.83 -11.65
CA VAL A 22 -1.19 -2.76 -10.86
C VAL A 22 -2.31 -2.26 -11.76
N ARG A 23 -3.13 -3.17 -12.28
CA ARG A 23 -4.27 -2.81 -13.13
C ARG A 23 -5.42 -2.23 -12.31
N PRO A 24 -6.27 -1.38 -12.91
CA PRO A 24 -7.49 -0.92 -12.24
C PRO A 24 -8.33 -2.07 -11.68
N GLY A 25 -8.80 -1.92 -10.45
CA GLY A 25 -9.59 -2.95 -9.76
C GLY A 25 -8.77 -4.15 -9.26
N THR A 26 -7.44 -4.05 -9.18
CA THR A 26 -6.58 -5.14 -8.69
C THR A 26 -5.66 -4.69 -7.56
N THR A 27 -5.15 -5.66 -6.82
CA THR A 27 -4.13 -5.47 -5.78
C THR A 27 -2.92 -6.36 -6.03
N VAL A 28 -1.73 -5.89 -5.60
CA VAL A 28 -0.47 -6.61 -5.70
C VAL A 28 0.24 -6.55 -4.35
N PRO A 29 0.54 -7.68 -3.72
CA PRO A 29 1.31 -7.71 -2.47
C PRO A 29 2.80 -7.49 -2.73
N VAL A 30 3.46 -6.80 -1.81
CA VAL A 30 4.90 -6.58 -1.82
C VAL A 30 5.43 -6.50 -0.38
N ALA A 31 6.65 -6.94 -0.16
CA ALA A 31 7.36 -6.71 1.10
C ALA A 31 8.24 -5.48 0.95
N MET A 32 8.06 -4.49 1.83
CA MET A 32 8.84 -3.25 1.84
C MET A 32 9.29 -2.94 3.27
N LEU A 33 10.57 -2.68 3.48
CA LEU A 33 11.16 -2.42 4.79
C LEU A 33 10.77 -3.46 5.86
N GLY A 34 10.64 -4.73 5.47
CA GLY A 34 10.23 -5.81 6.36
C GLY A 34 8.73 -5.82 6.70
N GLU A 35 7.93 -4.96 6.09
CA GLU A 35 6.48 -4.90 6.28
C GLU A 35 5.74 -5.50 5.07
N PRO A 36 4.67 -6.28 5.30
CA PRO A 36 3.82 -6.73 4.22
C PRO A 36 2.90 -5.59 3.80
N VAL A 37 2.98 -5.17 2.54
CA VAL A 37 2.20 -4.08 1.96
C VAL A 37 1.35 -4.62 0.83
N LEU A 38 0.10 -4.18 0.76
CA LEU A 38 -0.81 -4.44 -0.34
C LEU A 38 -1.01 -3.14 -1.12
N ILE A 39 -0.55 -3.13 -2.35
CA ILE A 39 -0.72 -2.00 -3.25
C ILE A 39 -1.91 -2.27 -4.15
N GLY A 40 -2.80 -1.31 -4.26
CA GLY A 40 -3.98 -1.43 -5.11
C GLY A 40 -4.14 -0.25 -6.04
N ARG A 41 -4.89 -0.47 -7.12
CA ARG A 41 -5.40 0.58 -7.98
C ARG A 41 -6.92 0.48 -8.03
N ALA A 42 -7.57 1.52 -7.57
CA ALA A 42 -9.02 1.62 -7.62
C ALA A 42 -9.52 1.73 -9.07
N ARG A 43 -10.84 1.63 -9.23
CA ARG A 43 -11.45 1.76 -10.57
C ARG A 43 -11.27 3.13 -11.19
N ASP A 44 -11.17 4.17 -10.37
CA ASP A 44 -10.90 5.54 -10.80
C ASP A 44 -9.44 5.78 -11.24
N GLY A 45 -8.57 4.75 -11.14
CA GLY A 45 -7.17 4.80 -11.48
C GLY A 45 -6.25 5.24 -10.35
N SER A 46 -6.78 5.72 -9.23
CA SER A 46 -5.98 6.12 -8.07
C SER A 46 -5.30 4.93 -7.42
N VAL A 47 -4.06 5.11 -6.97
CA VAL A 47 -3.29 4.09 -6.26
C VAL A 47 -3.39 4.26 -4.76
N PHE A 48 -3.28 3.16 -4.03
CA PHE A 48 -3.24 3.17 -2.57
C PHE A 48 -2.32 2.07 -2.06
N ALA A 49 -1.87 2.20 -0.82
CA ALA A 49 -1.08 1.19 -0.14
C ALA A 49 -1.59 1.02 1.30
N ILE A 50 -1.84 -0.20 1.70
CA ILE A 50 -2.22 -0.55 3.07
C ILE A 50 -1.37 -1.71 3.57
N ARG A 51 -1.28 -1.87 4.88
CA ARG A 51 -0.65 -3.05 5.46
C ARG A 51 -1.46 -4.29 5.09
N ASP A 52 -0.79 -5.30 4.56
CA ASP A 52 -1.41 -6.55 4.10
C ASP A 52 -1.71 -7.50 5.27
N ILE A 53 -2.40 -6.98 6.30
CA ILE A 53 -2.79 -7.72 7.50
C ILE A 53 -4.17 -7.24 7.95
N CYS A 54 -5.10 -8.19 8.06
CA CYS A 54 -6.38 -7.93 8.70
C CYS A 54 -6.19 -7.79 10.22
N PRO A 55 -6.59 -6.67 10.84
CA PRO A 55 -6.39 -6.43 12.28
C PRO A 55 -7.17 -7.38 13.18
N HIS A 56 -8.18 -8.09 12.64
CA HIS A 56 -8.99 -9.02 13.42
C HIS A 56 -8.21 -10.27 13.86
N ARG A 57 -7.56 -10.97 12.91
CA ARG A 57 -6.87 -12.24 13.18
C ARG A 57 -5.54 -12.38 12.45
N GLY A 58 -4.98 -11.30 11.93
CA GLY A 58 -3.67 -11.32 11.29
C GLY A 58 -3.62 -11.97 9.89
N ILE A 59 -4.76 -12.31 9.31
CA ILE A 59 -4.80 -12.92 7.97
C ILE A 59 -4.40 -11.88 6.93
N PRO A 60 -3.52 -12.23 5.98
CA PRO A 60 -3.19 -11.31 4.90
C PRO A 60 -4.41 -10.95 4.04
N LEU A 61 -4.60 -9.66 3.80
CA LEU A 61 -5.73 -9.14 3.01
C LEU A 61 -5.63 -9.52 1.53
N ARG A 62 -4.42 -9.85 1.03
CA ARG A 62 -4.18 -10.34 -0.34
C ARG A 62 -4.99 -11.59 -0.71
N TYR A 63 -5.38 -12.39 0.28
CA TYR A 63 -6.19 -13.59 0.06
C TYR A 63 -7.69 -13.30 -0.02
N GLY A 64 -8.08 -12.08 0.25
CA GLY A 64 -9.44 -11.61 0.17
C GLY A 64 -9.85 -11.18 -1.24
N LYS A 65 -10.91 -10.39 -1.30
CA LYS A 65 -11.44 -9.85 -2.55
C LYS A 65 -11.35 -8.34 -2.56
N PHE A 66 -10.87 -7.78 -3.67
CA PHE A 66 -10.94 -6.35 -3.93
C PHE A 66 -11.99 -6.10 -5.00
N ASP A 67 -12.99 -5.29 -4.71
CA ASP A 67 -14.08 -4.95 -5.63
C ASP A 67 -13.81 -3.69 -6.46
N GLY A 68 -12.62 -3.09 -6.29
CA GLY A 68 -12.21 -1.82 -6.91
C GLY A 68 -12.36 -0.61 -5.99
N GLU A 69 -12.96 -0.78 -4.80
CA GLU A 69 -13.13 0.25 -3.77
C GLU A 69 -12.78 -0.26 -2.39
N THR A 70 -13.23 -1.46 -2.03
CA THR A 70 -13.02 -2.05 -0.71
C THR A 70 -12.36 -3.43 -0.81
N ILE A 71 -11.60 -3.77 0.23
CA ILE A 71 -10.94 -5.07 0.37
C ILE A 71 -11.69 -5.86 1.43
N GLU A 72 -12.23 -7.01 1.03
CA GLU A 72 -12.91 -7.95 1.91
C GLU A 72 -11.93 -9.04 2.37
N CYS A 73 -11.76 -9.18 3.69
CA CYS A 73 -10.92 -10.22 4.28
C CYS A 73 -11.51 -11.62 4.02
N ALA A 74 -10.69 -12.54 3.54
CA ALA A 74 -11.12 -13.90 3.21
C ALA A 74 -11.64 -14.72 4.41
N TYR A 75 -11.29 -14.31 5.64
CA TYR A 75 -11.60 -15.13 6.82
C TYR A 75 -12.99 -14.87 7.38
N HIS A 76 -13.35 -13.61 7.70
CA HIS A 76 -14.66 -13.27 8.28
C HIS A 76 -15.38 -12.14 7.52
N GLY A 77 -14.93 -11.81 6.30
CA GLY A 77 -15.60 -10.83 5.46
C GLY A 77 -15.49 -9.37 5.93
N TRP A 78 -14.59 -9.05 6.88
CA TRP A 78 -14.39 -7.67 7.28
C TRP A 78 -13.92 -6.85 6.07
N ARG A 79 -14.51 -5.69 5.86
CA ARG A 79 -14.22 -4.84 4.71
C ARG A 79 -13.44 -3.61 5.12
N PHE A 80 -12.42 -3.29 4.36
CA PHE A 80 -11.53 -2.16 4.59
C PHE A 80 -11.51 -1.24 3.37
N GLY A 81 -11.57 0.05 3.63
CA GLY A 81 -11.36 1.08 2.61
C GLY A 81 -9.89 1.19 2.17
N ARG A 82 -9.66 1.99 1.15
CA ARG A 82 -8.32 2.27 0.61
C ARG A 82 -7.40 3.00 1.60
N ASP A 83 -7.99 3.67 2.58
CA ASP A 83 -7.30 4.33 3.70
C ASP A 83 -7.06 3.39 4.90
N GLY A 84 -7.43 2.12 4.76
CA GLY A 84 -7.29 1.11 5.79
C GLY A 84 -8.39 1.12 6.87
N ALA A 85 -9.34 2.05 6.83
CA ALA A 85 -10.44 2.08 7.79
C ALA A 85 -11.39 0.89 7.58
N CYS A 86 -11.90 0.32 8.69
CA CYS A 86 -12.93 -0.70 8.63
C CYS A 86 -14.25 -0.08 8.20
N MET A 87 -14.82 -0.58 7.11
CA MET A 87 -16.06 -0.09 6.53
C MET A 87 -17.27 -0.94 6.91
N ALA A 88 -17.08 -2.25 7.14
CA ALA A 88 -18.14 -3.17 7.49
C ALA A 88 -17.63 -4.43 8.18
N ILE A 89 -18.42 -4.94 9.08
CA ILE A 89 -18.24 -6.24 9.75
C ILE A 89 -19.52 -7.05 9.54
N PRO A 90 -19.59 -7.96 8.55
CA PRO A 90 -20.81 -8.69 8.19
C PRO A 90 -21.36 -9.58 9.30
N SER A 91 -20.49 -10.01 10.24
CA SER A 91 -20.90 -10.89 11.36
C SER A 91 -21.64 -10.16 12.49
N LEU A 92 -21.78 -8.84 12.43
CA LEU A 92 -22.61 -8.11 13.40
C LEU A 92 -24.08 -8.42 13.14
N ARG A 93 -24.76 -8.94 14.18
CA ARG A 93 -26.21 -9.20 14.12
C ARG A 93 -26.98 -7.88 14.03
N GLU A 94 -28.15 -7.93 13.39
CA GLU A 94 -29.10 -6.82 13.39
C GLU A 94 -29.35 -6.31 14.83
N GLY A 95 -29.08 -5.03 15.08
CA GLY A 95 -29.15 -4.43 16.40
C GLY A 95 -27.85 -4.42 17.24
N GLN A 96 -26.81 -5.12 16.82
CA GLN A 96 -25.47 -4.96 17.39
C GLN A 96 -24.74 -3.77 16.75
N GLN A 97 -24.64 -2.68 17.49
CA GLN A 97 -23.78 -1.57 17.10
C GLN A 97 -22.38 -1.81 17.68
N ALA A 98 -21.42 -2.13 16.81
CA ALA A 98 -20.01 -2.05 17.17
C ALA A 98 -19.45 -0.74 16.65
N ASP A 99 -18.73 -0.03 17.50
CA ASP A 99 -17.95 1.13 17.06
C ASP A 99 -16.75 0.65 16.25
N ILE A 100 -16.91 0.64 14.93
CA ILE A 100 -15.86 0.24 13.98
C ILE A 100 -14.91 1.39 13.62
N SER A 101 -15.19 2.62 14.11
CA SER A 101 -14.43 3.82 13.74
C SER A 101 -12.95 3.76 14.11
N LYS A 102 -12.62 2.99 15.14
CA LYS A 102 -11.24 2.78 15.60
C LYS A 102 -10.55 1.56 14.99
N ILE A 103 -11.28 0.75 14.23
CA ILE A 103 -10.74 -0.45 13.62
C ILE A 103 -10.15 -0.08 12.26
N ARG A 104 -8.85 -0.30 12.11
CA ARG A 104 -8.16 -0.04 10.85
C ARG A 104 -6.91 -0.91 10.70
N THR A 105 -6.54 -1.18 9.47
CA THR A 105 -5.18 -1.55 9.11
C THR A 105 -4.39 -0.28 8.78
N ASN A 106 -3.07 -0.32 8.92
CA ASN A 106 -2.25 0.84 8.57
C ASN A 106 -2.36 1.13 7.08
N SER A 107 -2.40 2.42 6.74
CA SER A 107 -2.26 2.90 5.37
C SER A 107 -0.94 3.67 5.23
N TYR A 108 -0.43 3.71 4.01
CA TYR A 108 0.79 4.42 3.66
C TYR A 108 0.47 5.45 2.58
N PRO A 109 1.00 6.67 2.65
CA PRO A 109 0.94 7.59 1.52
C PRO A 109 1.48 6.90 0.27
N CYS A 110 0.69 6.93 -0.81
CA CYS A 110 0.98 6.19 -2.02
C CYS A 110 0.60 7.04 -3.23
N VAL A 111 1.53 7.19 -4.16
CA VAL A 111 1.32 7.97 -5.38
C VAL A 111 1.96 7.28 -6.57
N GLU A 112 1.46 7.56 -7.76
CA GLU A 112 2.11 7.21 -9.01
C GLU A 112 2.78 8.44 -9.60
N ARG A 113 4.07 8.37 -9.85
CA ARG A 113 4.86 9.42 -10.47
C ARG A 113 5.87 8.83 -11.43
N GLN A 114 5.95 9.39 -12.64
CA GLN A 114 6.86 8.94 -13.70
C GLN A 114 6.75 7.43 -14.00
N GLY A 115 5.51 6.90 -14.00
CA GLY A 115 5.24 5.50 -14.29
C GLY A 115 5.62 4.52 -13.16
N LEU A 116 6.02 5.02 -12.00
CA LEU A 116 6.36 4.24 -10.82
C LEU A 116 5.39 4.52 -9.68
N ILE A 117 5.05 3.48 -8.92
CA ILE A 117 4.31 3.60 -7.67
C ILE A 117 5.31 3.80 -6.53
N TRP A 118 5.08 4.85 -5.75
CA TRP A 118 5.87 5.24 -4.61
C TRP A 118 5.06 5.10 -3.34
N VAL A 119 5.71 4.64 -2.29
CA VAL A 119 5.13 4.47 -0.95
C VAL A 119 6.01 5.20 0.06
N TYR A 120 5.40 6.02 0.91
CA TYR A 120 6.09 6.71 1.98
C TYR A 120 6.03 5.92 3.28
N PHE A 121 7.18 5.73 3.91
CA PHE A 121 7.28 5.10 5.23
C PHE A 121 7.60 6.14 6.28
N ALA A 122 6.61 6.56 7.02
CA ALA A 122 6.75 7.57 8.04
C ALA A 122 7.73 7.15 9.17
N GLN A 123 8.38 8.14 9.74
CA GLN A 123 9.09 8.00 11.01
C GLN A 123 8.12 8.43 12.13
N GLY A 124 7.46 7.46 12.77
CA GLY A 124 6.39 7.75 13.72
C GLY A 124 5.04 7.98 13.03
N GLU A 125 4.22 8.89 13.57
CA GLU A 125 2.87 9.20 13.06
C GLU A 125 2.85 10.36 12.06
N GLU A 126 4.00 10.94 11.75
CA GLU A 126 4.11 12.11 10.88
C GLU A 126 3.80 11.74 9.42
N GLN A 127 2.97 12.56 8.79
CA GLN A 127 2.71 12.47 7.35
C GLN A 127 3.74 13.34 6.59
N PRO A 128 4.08 12.97 5.35
CA PRO A 128 5.00 13.77 4.55
C PRO A 128 4.43 15.18 4.35
N SER A 129 5.25 16.19 4.56
CA SER A 129 4.86 17.60 4.44
C SER A 129 5.93 18.41 3.72
N GLY A 130 5.54 19.58 3.21
CA GLY A 130 6.47 20.44 2.47
C GLY A 130 7.07 19.73 1.26
N ASP A 131 8.39 19.80 1.11
CA ASP A 131 9.11 19.17 -0.02
C ASP A 131 9.03 17.63 0.00
N GLU A 132 8.74 17.03 1.15
CA GLU A 132 8.55 15.59 1.31
C GLU A 132 7.15 15.10 0.92
N ALA A 133 6.19 16.02 0.69
CA ALA A 133 4.80 15.67 0.35
C ALA A 133 4.69 14.89 -0.96
N THR A 134 5.71 14.96 -1.82
CA THR A 134 5.79 14.22 -3.07
C THR A 134 7.10 13.48 -3.19
N PRO A 135 7.13 12.31 -3.86
CA PRO A 135 8.39 11.62 -4.11
C PRO A 135 9.32 12.46 -4.99
N PRO A 136 10.64 12.25 -4.87
CA PRO A 136 11.60 12.95 -5.68
C PRO A 136 11.37 12.70 -7.18
N ALA A 137 11.66 13.71 -8.01
CA ALA A 137 11.69 13.50 -9.44
C ALA A 137 12.89 12.62 -9.80
N LEU A 138 12.65 11.57 -10.58
CA LEU A 138 13.75 10.83 -11.17
C LEU A 138 14.40 11.68 -12.27
N PRO A 139 15.72 11.60 -12.45
CA PRO A 139 16.37 12.21 -13.58
C PRO A 139 15.73 11.72 -14.88
N VAL A 140 15.20 12.63 -15.67
CA VAL A 140 14.71 12.30 -17.01
C VAL A 140 15.98 12.21 -17.85
N PHE A 141 16.32 11.01 -18.29
CA PHE A 141 17.31 10.86 -19.37
C PHE A 141 16.69 11.54 -20.60
N ALA A 142 17.47 12.43 -21.24
CA ALA A 142 17.03 13.20 -22.39
C ALA A 142 16.32 12.30 -23.43
N ASP A 143 15.39 12.89 -24.18
CA ASP A 143 14.40 12.26 -25.06
C ASP A 143 14.92 11.34 -26.17
N ASP A 144 16.22 11.05 -26.22
CA ASP A 144 16.87 10.20 -27.21
C ASP A 144 17.04 8.73 -26.80
N VAL A 145 16.55 8.34 -25.64
CA VAL A 145 16.60 6.94 -25.22
C VAL A 145 15.32 6.26 -25.71
N GLY A 146 15.44 5.48 -26.74
CA GLY A 146 14.39 4.64 -27.30
C GLY A 146 13.61 3.82 -26.23
N PRO A 147 12.75 2.88 -26.63
CA PRO A 147 11.71 2.31 -25.77
C PRO A 147 12.23 1.93 -24.40
N THR A 148 11.58 2.43 -23.39
CA THR A 148 11.91 2.31 -21.96
C THR A 148 12.30 0.88 -21.60
N LEU A 149 13.54 0.67 -21.19
CA LEU A 149 13.98 -0.61 -20.66
C LEU A 149 13.31 -0.81 -19.30
N ALA A 150 12.40 -1.75 -19.21
CA ALA A 150 11.84 -2.16 -17.94
C ALA A 150 12.91 -2.89 -17.14
N ILE A 151 13.51 -2.22 -16.16
CA ILE A 151 14.44 -2.85 -15.23
C ILE A 151 13.62 -3.61 -14.21
N GLN A 152 13.63 -4.93 -14.31
CA GLN A 152 13.05 -5.80 -13.29
C GLN A 152 14.12 -6.07 -12.23
N MET A 153 14.04 -5.34 -11.11
CA MET A 153 14.89 -5.61 -9.95
C MET A 153 14.24 -6.70 -9.10
N HIS A 154 14.91 -7.82 -8.97
CA HIS A 154 14.57 -8.83 -7.98
C HIS A 154 15.41 -8.56 -6.72
N PHE A 155 14.75 -8.20 -5.64
CA PHE A 155 15.37 -8.20 -4.33
C PHE A 155 15.17 -9.57 -3.70
N ALA A 156 16.28 -10.24 -3.40
CA ALA A 156 16.31 -11.52 -2.70
C ALA A 156 16.11 -11.31 -1.19
#